data_10cd27942db4c5ae4042506c23123e6e
#
_entry.id   10cd27942db4c5ae4042506c23123e6e
#
_cell.length_a   1.000
_cell.length_b   1.000
_cell.length_c   1.000
_cell.angle_alpha   90.00
_cell.angle_beta   90.00
_cell.angle_gamma   90.00
#
_symmetry.space_group_name_H-M   'P 1'
#
loop_
_entity.id
_entity.type
_entity.pdbx_description
1 polymer ?
#
loop_
_entity_poly.entity_id
_entity_poly.type
_entity_poly.pdbx_seq_one_letter_code
_entity_poly.pdbx_strand_id
1 'polypeptide(L)'
;MNSRLLLASLALSLFLPRGLAASTTDDQTPRSPFALGLHLGFNLGGALPPTVPKPVEKVMHFNLGAAPNVGIDFSYRLSPTSPFALATGIEYEGKGFYATVRAKDMPIRYQSSDLSEQHYTGLQSVDMSNRYLTVPLGLTFDMPRGGFRFYVGGYYSHALRRRFIAKLDGDGLMDGRPYQPGVVLSFNIGDFIVRNDVGVRFGADYKLDKQWAVTGRVNVGLPKLFDSGFQVMPYSLRNVFLCLGVSYSITL
;
A
#
# COMPACT_ATOMS: atom_id res chain seq x y z
N MET A 1 -9.58 23.78 -16.79
CA MET A 1 -9.63 23.79 -15.31
C MET A 1 -10.65 22.75 -14.90
N ASN A 2 -10.19 21.60 -14.42
CA ASN A 2 -10.89 20.32 -14.47
C ASN A 2 -11.95 20.17 -13.37
N SER A 3 -13.20 19.98 -13.79
CA SER A 3 -14.41 19.73 -12.96
C SER A 3 -14.32 18.53 -11.99
N ARG A 4 -13.28 17.69 -12.12
CA ARG A 4 -13.05 16.53 -11.22
C ARG A 4 -12.37 16.89 -9.88
N LEU A 5 -11.71 18.02 -9.79
CA LEU A 5 -11.14 18.52 -8.52
C LEU A 5 -12.18 19.21 -7.63
N LEU A 6 -13.25 19.73 -8.23
CA LEU A 6 -14.35 20.37 -7.49
C LEU A 6 -15.26 19.33 -6.78
N LEU A 7 -15.41 18.13 -7.32
CA LEU A 7 -16.20 17.07 -6.69
C LEU A 7 -15.49 16.45 -5.47
N ALA A 8 -14.16 16.38 -5.47
CA ALA A 8 -13.41 15.88 -4.33
C ALA A 8 -13.40 16.86 -3.15
N SER A 9 -13.43 18.17 -3.41
CA SER A 9 -13.50 19.19 -2.36
C SER A 9 -14.91 19.34 -1.77
N LEU A 10 -15.96 19.05 -2.55
CA LEU A 10 -17.34 19.11 -2.07
C LEU A 10 -17.71 17.92 -1.18
N ALA A 11 -17.13 16.74 -1.43
CA ALA A 11 -17.35 15.56 -0.59
C ALA A 11 -16.69 15.67 0.79
N LEU A 12 -15.58 16.41 0.90
CA LEU A 12 -14.87 16.60 2.17
C LEU A 12 -15.57 17.64 3.08
N SER A 13 -16.33 18.57 2.52
CA SER A 13 -17.04 19.60 3.29
C SER A 13 -18.36 19.12 3.90
N LEU A 14 -18.92 17.98 3.45
CA LEU A 14 -20.17 17.41 3.96
C LEU A 14 -19.98 16.52 5.20
N PHE A 15 -18.73 16.18 5.56
CA PHE A 15 -18.38 15.33 6.70
C PHE A 15 -17.73 16.06 7.88
N LEU A 16 -17.75 17.39 7.90
CA LEU A 16 -17.36 18.13 9.10
C LEU A 16 -18.54 18.16 10.08
N PRO A 17 -18.51 17.39 11.18
CA PRO A 17 -19.56 17.48 12.19
C PRO A 17 -19.51 18.88 12.82
N ARG A 18 -20.60 19.62 12.68
CA ARG A 18 -20.84 20.82 13.47
C ARG A 18 -21.03 20.40 14.92
N GLY A 19 -19.99 20.59 15.72
CA GLY A 19 -20.06 20.38 17.16
C GLY A 19 -18.87 19.56 17.70
N LEU A 20 -17.66 20.12 17.62
CA LEU A 20 -16.54 19.70 18.45
C LEU A 20 -16.73 20.25 19.87
N ALA A 21 -17.78 19.79 20.57
CA ALA A 21 -17.80 19.81 22.02
C ALA A 21 -17.07 18.53 22.46
N ALA A 22 -15.83 18.65 22.88
CA ALA A 22 -15.12 17.57 23.54
C ALA A 22 -15.94 17.17 24.79
N SER A 23 -16.69 16.07 24.67
CA SER A 23 -17.40 15.47 25.81
C SER A 23 -16.34 14.85 26.72
N THR A 24 -15.89 15.63 27.70
CA THR A 24 -15.13 15.15 28.84
C THR A 24 -16.10 14.51 29.84
N THR A 25 -16.67 13.39 29.48
CA THR A 25 -17.28 12.50 30.47
C THR A 25 -16.24 11.42 30.77
N ASP A 26 -15.66 11.57 31.96
CA ASP A 26 -14.83 10.58 32.62
C ASP A 26 -15.78 9.42 33.06
N ASP A 27 -16.13 8.57 32.09
CA ASP A 27 -17.00 7.41 32.32
C ASP A 27 -16.11 6.27 32.84
N GLN A 28 -15.99 6.17 34.17
CA GLN A 28 -15.25 5.14 34.90
C GLN A 28 -15.95 3.77 34.89
N THR A 29 -16.73 3.48 33.86
CA THR A 29 -17.22 2.12 33.67
C THR A 29 -16.02 1.20 33.32
N PRO A 30 -15.90 0.02 33.96
CA PRO A 30 -14.87 -0.96 33.65
C PRO A 30 -15.00 -1.32 32.16
N ARG A 31 -14.09 -0.82 31.33
CA ARG A 31 -14.09 -1.16 29.90
C ARG A 31 -13.59 -2.58 29.75
N SER A 32 -14.32 -3.40 28.99
CA SER A 32 -13.83 -4.74 28.60
C SER A 32 -12.38 -4.66 28.13
N PRO A 33 -11.50 -5.58 28.54
CA PRO A 33 -10.14 -5.63 28.07
C PRO A 33 -10.07 -5.96 26.58
N PHE A 34 -11.12 -6.57 26.02
CA PHE A 34 -11.19 -6.97 24.60
C PHE A 34 -12.07 -6.01 23.81
N ALA A 35 -11.62 -5.67 22.61
CA ALA A 35 -12.44 -4.99 21.62
C ALA A 35 -12.28 -5.67 20.26
N LEU A 36 -13.38 -5.76 19.54
CA LEU A 36 -13.47 -6.19 18.16
C LEU A 36 -13.70 -4.96 17.29
N GLY A 37 -13.05 -4.89 16.14
CA GLY A 37 -13.25 -3.82 15.17
C GLY A 37 -13.45 -4.36 13.77
N LEU A 38 -14.15 -3.59 12.97
CA LEU A 38 -14.22 -3.79 11.52
C LEU A 38 -13.61 -2.55 10.86
N HIS A 39 -12.80 -2.72 9.83
CA HIS A 39 -12.31 -1.59 9.06
C HIS A 39 -12.54 -1.77 7.57
N LEU A 40 -12.76 -0.66 6.91
CA LEU A 40 -12.90 -0.54 5.46
C LEU A 40 -12.08 0.66 4.98
N GLY A 41 -11.27 0.46 3.96
CA GLY A 41 -10.41 1.52 3.44
C GLY A 41 -9.84 1.20 2.07
N PHE A 42 -8.88 2.04 1.68
CA PHE A 42 -8.15 1.91 0.44
C PHE A 42 -6.65 2.03 0.70
N ASN A 43 -5.88 1.14 0.09
CA ASN A 43 -4.44 1.25 -0.01
C ASN A 43 -4.07 2.14 -1.19
N LEU A 44 -3.28 3.16 -0.94
CA LEU A 44 -2.69 4.07 -1.91
C LEU A 44 -1.18 3.91 -1.84
N GLY A 45 -0.51 3.67 -2.94
CA GLY A 45 0.93 3.48 -2.89
C GLY A 45 1.47 2.72 -4.09
N GLY A 46 2.59 2.06 -3.91
CA GLY A 46 3.22 1.30 -4.96
C GLY A 46 4.39 0.46 -4.48
N ALA A 47 4.98 -0.25 -5.41
CA ALA A 47 6.28 -0.86 -5.23
C ALA A 47 7.33 0.16 -5.68
N LEU A 48 8.06 0.69 -4.71
CA LEU A 48 9.02 1.77 -4.93
C LEU A 48 10.45 1.24 -4.83
N PRO A 49 11.36 1.69 -5.71
CA PRO A 49 12.79 1.47 -5.54
C PRO A 49 13.31 2.35 -4.39
N PRO A 50 14.31 1.90 -3.61
CA PRO A 50 14.93 2.71 -2.56
C PRO A 50 15.55 4.02 -3.10
N THR A 51 16.01 3.99 -4.34
CA THR A 51 16.53 5.14 -5.08
C THR A 51 16.05 5.07 -6.52
N VAL A 52 15.86 6.21 -7.18
CA VAL A 52 15.51 6.22 -8.61
C VAL A 52 16.61 5.52 -9.40
N PRO A 53 16.29 4.46 -10.14
CA PRO A 53 17.30 3.70 -10.90
C PRO A 53 17.90 4.56 -12.01
N LYS A 54 19.21 4.44 -12.23
CA LYS A 54 19.93 5.18 -13.29
C LYS A 54 19.29 5.04 -14.69
N PRO A 55 18.78 3.85 -15.13
CA PRO A 55 18.14 3.70 -16.43
C PRO A 55 16.80 4.44 -16.57
N VAL A 56 16.21 4.94 -15.49
CA VAL A 56 14.98 5.74 -15.54
C VAL A 56 15.33 7.20 -15.72
N GLU A 57 15.19 7.69 -16.95
CA GLU A 57 15.47 9.09 -17.29
C GLU A 57 14.37 10.02 -16.73
N LYS A 58 13.10 9.61 -16.85
CA LYS A 58 11.95 10.43 -16.43
C LYS A 58 10.76 9.56 -16.08
N VAL A 59 10.08 9.88 -14.98
CA VAL A 59 8.75 9.38 -14.67
C VAL A 59 7.74 10.26 -15.41
N MET A 60 7.03 9.66 -16.38
CA MET A 60 6.05 10.36 -17.21
C MET A 60 4.67 10.39 -16.55
N HIS A 61 4.30 9.28 -15.92
CA HIS A 61 3.03 9.13 -15.22
C HIS A 61 3.20 8.19 -14.05
N PHE A 62 2.60 8.53 -12.90
CA PHE A 62 2.51 7.66 -11.75
C PHE A 62 1.12 7.78 -11.14
N ASN A 63 0.41 6.66 -11.07
CA ASN A 63 -0.91 6.59 -10.46
C ASN A 63 -0.85 5.63 -9.26
N LEU A 64 -1.10 6.18 -8.08
CA LEU A 64 -1.32 5.42 -6.86
C LEU A 64 -2.66 4.68 -6.99
N GLY A 65 -2.65 3.47 -7.48
CA GLY A 65 -3.88 2.69 -7.63
C GLY A 65 -4.60 2.55 -6.29
N ALA A 66 -5.82 3.08 -6.19
CA ALA A 66 -6.67 2.85 -5.04
C ALA A 66 -7.13 1.39 -5.04
N ALA A 67 -6.66 0.60 -4.08
CA ALA A 67 -7.01 -0.80 -3.95
C ALA A 67 -7.69 -1.06 -2.60
N PRO A 68 -8.77 -1.88 -2.55
CA PRO A 68 -9.55 -2.06 -1.33
C PRO A 68 -8.73 -2.70 -0.20
N ASN A 69 -9.04 -2.28 1.03
CA ASN A 69 -8.56 -2.88 2.26
C ASN A 69 -9.77 -3.06 3.18
N VAL A 70 -10.02 -4.28 3.61
CA VAL A 70 -11.12 -4.62 4.53
C VAL A 70 -10.63 -5.68 5.51
N GLY A 71 -11.01 -5.53 6.79
CA GLY A 71 -10.58 -6.48 7.78
C GLY A 71 -11.30 -6.40 9.09
N ILE A 72 -10.91 -7.32 9.96
CA ILE A 72 -11.36 -7.46 11.35
C ILE A 72 -10.16 -7.22 12.24
N ASP A 73 -10.30 -6.28 13.16
CA ASP A 73 -9.28 -5.93 14.15
C ASP A 73 -9.65 -6.48 15.52
N PHE A 74 -8.67 -7.01 16.22
CA PHE A 74 -8.77 -7.44 17.61
C PHE A 74 -7.81 -6.63 18.45
N SER A 75 -8.26 -6.16 19.59
CA SER A 75 -7.37 -5.50 20.53
C SER A 75 -7.60 -6.01 21.96
N TYR A 76 -6.48 -6.12 22.68
CA TYR A 76 -6.45 -6.50 24.09
C TYR A 76 -5.75 -5.42 24.90
N ARG A 77 -6.49 -4.76 25.78
CA ARG A 77 -5.96 -3.74 26.67
C ARG A 77 -5.13 -4.39 27.78
N LEU A 78 -3.90 -3.93 27.96
CA LEU A 78 -2.95 -4.55 28.90
C LEU A 78 -3.38 -4.40 30.37
N SER A 79 -4.14 -3.34 30.70
CA SER A 79 -4.74 -3.10 32.01
C SER A 79 -5.99 -2.21 31.84
N PRO A 80 -6.98 -2.26 32.72
CA PRO A 80 -8.19 -1.41 32.67
C PRO A 80 -7.86 0.10 32.57
N THR A 81 -6.78 0.54 33.21
CA THR A 81 -6.33 1.93 33.23
C THR A 81 -5.21 2.23 32.22
N SER A 82 -4.67 1.20 31.56
CA SER A 82 -3.56 1.38 30.60
C SER A 82 -4.00 2.08 29.33
N PRO A 83 -3.26 3.05 28.83
CA PRO A 83 -3.49 3.60 27.49
C PRO A 83 -3.00 2.65 26.38
N PHE A 84 -2.29 1.57 26.74
CA PHE A 84 -1.71 0.63 25.79
C PHE A 84 -2.59 -0.60 25.60
N ALA A 85 -2.72 -1.05 24.33
CA ALA A 85 -3.32 -2.32 24.00
C ALA A 85 -2.47 -3.07 22.97
N LEU A 86 -2.47 -4.39 23.04
CA LEU A 86 -1.98 -5.25 21.97
C LEU A 86 -3.05 -5.29 20.88
N ALA A 87 -2.65 -5.13 19.61
CA ALA A 87 -3.57 -5.16 18.49
C ALA A 87 -3.10 -6.14 17.42
N THR A 88 -4.04 -6.89 16.88
CA THR A 88 -3.86 -7.80 15.76
C THR A 88 -5.13 -7.79 14.89
N GLY A 89 -5.14 -8.56 13.81
CA GLY A 89 -6.30 -8.64 12.93
C GLY A 89 -6.10 -9.57 11.77
N ILE A 90 -7.08 -9.59 10.88
CA ILE A 90 -7.03 -10.27 9.59
C ILE A 90 -7.57 -9.30 8.55
N GLU A 91 -6.79 -9.02 7.52
CA GLU A 91 -7.12 -8.07 6.47
C GLU A 91 -7.03 -8.72 5.10
N TYR A 92 -8.04 -8.49 4.26
CA TYR A 92 -7.95 -8.70 2.83
C TYR A 92 -7.61 -7.37 2.17
N GLU A 93 -6.45 -7.29 1.54
CA GLU A 93 -5.98 -6.04 0.98
C GLU A 93 -5.49 -6.16 -0.47
N GLY A 94 -5.76 -5.13 -1.23
CA GLY A 94 -5.17 -4.91 -2.55
C GLY A 94 -3.93 -4.02 -2.45
N LYS A 95 -2.91 -4.33 -3.26
CA LYS A 95 -1.72 -3.49 -3.46
C LYS A 95 -1.52 -3.32 -4.95
N GLY A 96 -1.61 -2.09 -5.46
CA GLY A 96 -1.52 -1.85 -6.88
C GLY A 96 -1.05 -0.44 -7.21
N PHE A 97 -0.45 -0.27 -8.38
CA PHE A 97 -0.08 1.01 -8.96
C PHE A 97 0.11 0.86 -10.47
N TYR A 98 0.09 1.99 -11.15
CA TYR A 98 0.44 2.10 -12.54
C TYR A 98 1.51 3.20 -12.72
N ALA A 99 2.55 2.90 -13.47
CA ALA A 99 3.59 3.89 -13.79
C ALA A 99 4.00 3.78 -15.25
N THR A 100 4.30 4.93 -15.85
CA THR A 100 4.97 5.02 -17.15
C THR A 100 6.25 5.80 -16.97
N VAL A 101 7.35 5.24 -17.42
CA VAL A 101 8.67 5.85 -17.34
C VAL A 101 9.29 5.90 -18.73
N ARG A 102 10.16 6.89 -18.95
CA ARG A 102 11.09 6.89 -20.06
C ARG A 102 12.37 6.22 -19.59
N ALA A 103 12.68 5.07 -20.19
CA ALA A 103 13.90 4.34 -19.96
C ALA A 103 14.97 4.77 -20.96
N LYS A 104 16.23 4.82 -20.52
CA LYS A 104 17.40 5.04 -21.37
C LYS A 104 18.44 4.00 -21.02
N ASP A 105 18.84 3.23 -22.02
CA ASP A 105 19.88 2.20 -21.87
C ASP A 105 19.55 1.21 -20.73
N MET A 106 18.27 0.78 -20.64
CA MET A 106 17.81 -0.13 -19.59
C MET A 106 18.20 -1.57 -19.94
N PRO A 107 19.02 -2.25 -19.12
CA PRO A 107 19.35 -3.64 -19.36
C PRO A 107 18.12 -4.51 -19.14
N ILE A 108 17.80 -5.32 -20.15
CA ILE A 108 16.75 -6.34 -20.12
C ILE A 108 17.41 -7.69 -20.34
N ARG A 109 17.21 -8.62 -19.42
CA ARG A 109 17.68 -9.99 -19.54
C ARG A 109 16.51 -10.91 -19.83
N TYR A 110 16.57 -11.63 -20.93
CA TYR A 110 15.62 -12.70 -21.20
C TYR A 110 16.02 -13.93 -20.37
N GLN A 111 15.02 -14.59 -19.76
CA GLN A 111 15.22 -15.78 -18.95
C GLN A 111 15.36 -17.06 -19.83
N SER A 112 15.83 -16.92 -21.08
CA SER A 112 16.21 -18.05 -21.94
C SER A 112 17.67 -18.41 -21.69
N SER A 113 18.05 -19.62 -22.08
CA SER A 113 19.38 -20.20 -21.89
C SER A 113 20.55 -19.41 -22.50
N ASP A 114 20.25 -18.45 -23.37
CA ASP A 114 21.21 -17.46 -23.86
C ASP A 114 21.05 -16.18 -23.06
N LEU A 115 21.99 -15.93 -22.15
CA LEU A 115 22.05 -14.76 -21.26
C LEU A 115 22.48 -13.48 -22.03
N SER A 116 21.95 -13.23 -23.20
CA SER A 116 22.20 -11.98 -23.90
C SER A 116 21.45 -10.86 -23.18
N GLU A 117 22.20 -9.95 -22.58
CA GLU A 117 21.70 -8.69 -22.07
C GLU A 117 21.44 -7.75 -23.25
N GLN A 118 20.20 -7.29 -23.38
CA GLN A 118 19.81 -6.28 -24.36
C GLN A 118 19.50 -4.95 -23.68
N HIS A 119 19.72 -3.86 -24.36
CA HIS A 119 19.52 -2.52 -23.82
C HIS A 119 18.35 -1.82 -24.49
N TYR A 120 17.34 -1.47 -23.70
CA TYR A 120 16.13 -0.81 -24.18
C TYR A 120 16.14 0.69 -23.88
N THR A 121 15.79 1.49 -24.89
CA THR A 121 15.56 2.94 -24.76
C THR A 121 14.18 3.27 -25.33
N GLY A 122 13.27 3.76 -24.49
CA GLY A 122 11.89 4.05 -24.90
C GLY A 122 10.94 4.21 -23.73
N LEU A 123 9.63 4.16 -24.02
CA LEU A 123 8.59 4.20 -22.99
C LEU A 123 8.34 2.80 -22.44
N GLN A 124 8.36 2.70 -21.13
CA GLN A 124 8.00 1.51 -20.38
C GLN A 124 6.85 1.80 -19.43
N SER A 125 5.83 0.94 -19.40
CA SER A 125 4.75 1.02 -18.44
C SER A 125 4.70 -0.22 -17.58
N VAL A 126 4.32 -0.04 -16.33
CA VAL A 126 4.09 -1.14 -15.38
C VAL A 126 2.71 -0.99 -14.75
N ASP A 127 2.01 -2.11 -14.61
CA ASP A 127 0.69 -2.22 -13.97
C ASP A 127 0.74 -3.36 -12.96
N MET A 128 0.70 -3.03 -11.68
CA MET A 128 0.67 -3.99 -10.58
C MET A 128 -0.72 -4.05 -9.95
N SER A 129 -1.22 -5.26 -9.74
CA SER A 129 -2.49 -5.49 -9.06
C SER A 129 -2.46 -6.81 -8.28
N ASN A 130 -2.01 -6.74 -7.05
CA ASN A 130 -1.86 -7.89 -6.14
C ASN A 130 -2.98 -7.92 -5.11
N ARG A 131 -3.28 -9.11 -4.57
CA ARG A 131 -4.21 -9.32 -3.46
C ARG A 131 -3.50 -10.12 -2.37
N TYR A 132 -3.69 -9.69 -1.13
CA TYR A 132 -3.03 -10.28 0.03
C TYR A 132 -4.03 -10.58 1.14
N LEU A 133 -3.71 -11.62 1.91
CA LEU A 133 -4.24 -11.83 3.25
C LEU A 133 -3.16 -11.38 4.22
N THR A 134 -3.48 -10.43 5.09
CA THR A 134 -2.51 -9.77 5.98
C THR A 134 -2.91 -9.94 7.43
N VAL A 135 -1.93 -10.25 8.27
CA VAL A 135 -2.06 -10.31 9.72
C VAL A 135 -1.12 -9.26 10.32
N PRO A 136 -1.65 -8.13 10.83
CA PRO A 136 -0.89 -7.17 11.60
C PRO A 136 -0.69 -7.64 13.03
N LEU A 137 0.38 -7.21 13.67
CA LEU A 137 0.64 -7.37 15.09
C LEU A 137 1.40 -6.16 15.62
N GLY A 138 0.89 -5.53 16.67
CA GLY A 138 1.53 -4.36 17.22
C GLY A 138 0.89 -3.86 18.50
N LEU A 139 1.33 -2.68 18.90
CA LEU A 139 0.83 -1.96 20.06
C LEU A 139 0.07 -0.72 19.61
N THR A 140 -1.01 -0.44 20.30
CA THR A 140 -1.73 0.82 20.21
C THR A 140 -1.54 1.63 21.48
N PHE A 141 -1.54 2.94 21.32
CA PHE A 141 -1.52 3.91 22.40
C PHE A 141 -2.70 4.85 22.24
N ASP A 142 -3.66 4.78 23.18
CA ASP A 142 -4.79 5.71 23.26
C ASP A 142 -4.32 7.01 23.94
N MET A 143 -4.35 8.12 23.21
CA MET A 143 -4.04 9.44 23.79
C MET A 143 -5.14 9.83 24.78
N PRO A 144 -4.79 10.22 26.03
CA PRO A 144 -5.78 10.54 27.06
C PRO A 144 -6.72 11.70 26.70
N ARG A 145 -6.27 12.59 25.82
CA ARG A 145 -7.06 13.74 25.31
C ARG A 145 -6.93 13.83 23.80
N GLY A 146 -7.97 14.33 23.10
CA GLY A 146 -7.92 14.60 21.67
C GLY A 146 -8.37 13.47 20.74
N GLY A 147 -8.81 12.32 21.28
CA GLY A 147 -9.45 11.26 20.48
C GLY A 147 -8.51 10.49 19.53
N PHE A 148 -7.20 10.66 19.66
CA PHE A 148 -6.23 9.93 18.84
C PHE A 148 -5.82 8.60 19.47
N ARG A 149 -5.65 7.61 18.61
CA ARG A 149 -5.00 6.34 18.91
C ARG A 149 -3.86 6.15 17.92
N PHE A 150 -2.66 5.88 18.40
CA PHE A 150 -1.50 5.56 17.57
C PHE A 150 -1.28 4.06 17.53
N TYR A 151 -0.76 3.57 16.41
CA TYR A 151 -0.38 2.17 16.20
C TYR A 151 1.07 2.10 15.74
N VAL A 152 1.81 1.15 16.31
CA VAL A 152 3.14 0.77 15.84
C VAL A 152 3.29 -0.74 15.92
N GLY A 153 3.79 -1.35 14.87
CA GLY A 153 3.96 -2.81 14.82
C GLY A 153 4.54 -3.31 13.52
N GLY A 154 4.37 -4.60 13.32
CA GLY A 154 4.68 -5.28 12.07
C GLY A 154 3.44 -5.86 11.41
N TYR A 155 3.65 -6.43 10.25
CA TYR A 155 2.66 -7.23 9.56
C TYR A 155 3.32 -8.37 8.80
N TYR A 156 2.53 -9.42 8.59
CA TYR A 156 2.80 -10.50 7.65
C TYR A 156 1.67 -10.57 6.65
N SER A 157 2.00 -10.59 5.35
CA SER A 157 1.04 -10.69 4.26
C SER A 157 1.36 -11.87 3.36
N HIS A 158 0.35 -12.67 3.02
CA HIS A 158 0.46 -13.75 2.05
C HIS A 158 -0.27 -13.39 0.77
N ALA A 159 0.41 -13.48 -0.38
CA ALA A 159 -0.16 -13.14 -1.67
C ALA A 159 -1.13 -14.23 -2.16
N LEU A 160 -2.40 -13.87 -2.29
CA LEU A 160 -3.46 -14.70 -2.88
C LEU A 160 -3.46 -14.60 -4.41
N ARG A 161 -3.15 -13.42 -4.94
CA ARG A 161 -3.03 -13.14 -6.37
C ARG A 161 -1.85 -12.21 -6.61
N ARG A 162 -1.05 -12.54 -7.62
CA ARG A 162 0.10 -11.75 -8.04
C ARG A 162 -0.07 -11.41 -9.51
N ARG A 163 -0.05 -10.14 -9.84
CA ARG A 163 -0.12 -9.64 -11.21
C ARG A 163 0.78 -8.42 -11.35
N PHE A 164 1.73 -8.51 -12.25
CA PHE A 164 2.62 -7.42 -12.60
C PHE A 164 2.85 -7.46 -14.11
N ILE A 165 2.24 -6.52 -14.81
CA ILE A 165 2.37 -6.40 -16.26
C ILE A 165 3.40 -5.33 -16.57
N ALA A 166 4.49 -5.71 -17.21
CA ALA A 166 5.45 -4.79 -17.80
C ALA A 166 5.16 -4.67 -19.28
N LYS A 167 5.12 -3.44 -19.79
CA LYS A 167 4.91 -3.15 -21.21
C LYS A 167 6.06 -2.33 -21.74
N LEU A 168 6.57 -2.71 -22.91
CA LEU A 168 7.56 -1.96 -23.67
C LEU A 168 6.90 -1.42 -24.91
N ASP A 169 7.12 -0.14 -25.19
CA ASP A 169 6.68 0.48 -26.45
C ASP A 169 7.65 0.04 -27.55
N GLY A 170 7.09 -0.58 -28.59
CA GLY A 170 7.88 -1.08 -29.72
C GLY A 170 8.48 0.00 -30.59
N ASP A 171 8.03 1.25 -30.48
CA ASP A 171 8.64 2.40 -31.13
C ASP A 171 9.98 2.80 -30.46
N GLY A 172 10.33 2.16 -29.35
CA GLY A 172 11.63 2.29 -28.71
C GLY A 172 12.76 1.62 -29.47
N LEU A 173 13.96 1.81 -28.92
CA LEU A 173 15.19 1.21 -29.48
C LEU A 173 15.61 0.02 -28.61
N MET A 174 16.00 -1.10 -29.25
CA MET A 174 16.68 -2.22 -28.64
C MET A 174 18.09 -2.30 -29.21
N ASP A 175 19.10 -2.18 -28.33
CA ASP A 175 20.52 -2.10 -28.73
C ASP A 175 20.79 -1.02 -29.80
N GLY A 176 20.11 0.15 -29.68
CA GLY A 176 20.24 1.28 -30.60
C GLY A 176 19.51 1.14 -31.95
N ARG A 177 18.75 0.04 -32.15
CA ARG A 177 17.98 -0.20 -33.37
C ARG A 177 16.48 -0.16 -33.07
N PRO A 178 15.63 0.32 -34.00
CA PRO A 178 14.18 0.23 -33.86
C PRO A 178 13.76 -1.20 -33.54
N TYR A 179 12.94 -1.39 -32.49
CA TYR A 179 12.63 -2.74 -32.00
C TYR A 179 11.48 -3.37 -32.79
N GLN A 180 10.27 -2.96 -32.56
CA GLN A 180 9.06 -3.43 -33.27
C GLN A 180 8.07 -2.27 -33.41
N PRO A 181 8.29 -1.34 -34.34
CA PRO A 181 7.46 -0.15 -34.49
C PRO A 181 5.96 -0.45 -34.57
N GLY A 182 5.13 0.30 -33.83
CA GLY A 182 3.69 0.14 -33.79
C GLY A 182 3.18 -1.02 -32.91
N VAL A 183 4.06 -1.77 -32.25
CA VAL A 183 3.69 -2.89 -31.38
C VAL A 183 3.97 -2.55 -29.92
N VAL A 184 3.04 -2.89 -29.00
CA VAL A 184 3.27 -2.83 -27.56
C VAL A 184 3.50 -4.24 -27.03
N LEU A 185 4.70 -4.50 -26.56
CA LEU A 185 5.07 -5.79 -25.96
C LEU A 185 4.61 -5.82 -24.51
N SER A 186 3.96 -6.90 -24.10
CA SER A 186 3.40 -7.05 -22.76
C SER A 186 3.83 -8.36 -22.13
N PHE A 187 4.43 -8.26 -20.94
CA PHE A 187 4.95 -9.39 -20.18
C PHE A 187 4.31 -9.44 -18.80
N ASN A 188 3.74 -10.58 -18.42
CA ASN A 188 3.29 -10.81 -17.05
C ASN A 188 4.42 -11.44 -16.23
N ILE A 189 5.01 -10.67 -15.35
CA ILE A 189 6.09 -11.11 -14.46
C ILE A 189 5.61 -11.29 -13.01
N GLY A 190 4.29 -11.41 -12.81
CA GLY A 190 3.68 -11.58 -11.49
C GLY A 190 4.12 -12.84 -10.76
N ASP A 191 4.50 -13.89 -11.48
CA ASP A 191 4.96 -15.17 -10.88
C ASP A 191 6.28 -15.04 -10.13
N PHE A 192 7.09 -14.03 -10.46
CA PHE A 192 8.34 -13.72 -9.77
C PHE A 192 8.15 -12.87 -8.51
N ILE A 193 6.93 -12.36 -8.23
CA ILE A 193 6.66 -11.65 -7.00
C ILE A 193 6.74 -12.64 -5.84
N VAL A 194 7.45 -12.27 -4.77
CA VAL A 194 7.49 -13.07 -3.54
C VAL A 194 6.09 -13.22 -2.95
N ARG A 195 5.76 -14.43 -2.50
CA ARG A 195 4.42 -14.70 -1.93
C ARG A 195 4.23 -14.08 -0.56
N ASN A 196 5.30 -13.94 0.19
CA ASN A 196 5.26 -13.49 1.57
C ASN A 196 5.89 -12.09 1.67
N ASP A 197 5.14 -11.15 2.21
CA ASP A 197 5.58 -9.78 2.48
C ASP A 197 5.51 -9.58 4.00
N VAL A 198 6.62 -9.19 4.61
CA VAL A 198 6.71 -8.80 6.01
C VAL A 198 7.17 -7.35 6.08
N GLY A 199 6.69 -6.61 7.06
CA GLY A 199 7.05 -5.21 7.12
C GLY A 199 6.72 -4.56 8.44
N VAL A 200 6.98 -3.26 8.48
CA VAL A 200 6.60 -2.40 9.58
C VAL A 200 5.35 -1.61 9.23
N ARG A 201 4.54 -1.35 10.25
CA ARG A 201 3.30 -0.58 10.15
C ARG A 201 3.26 0.49 11.22
N PHE A 202 2.95 1.70 10.78
CA PHE A 202 2.67 2.84 11.65
C PHE A 202 1.27 3.36 11.31
N GLY A 203 0.54 3.84 12.31
CA GLY A 203 -0.78 4.36 12.06
C GLY A 203 -1.29 5.29 13.12
N ALA A 204 -2.37 5.97 12.76
CA ALA A 204 -3.15 6.77 13.68
C ALA A 204 -4.62 6.64 13.34
N ASP A 205 -5.45 6.49 14.37
CA ASP A 205 -6.89 6.54 14.28
C ASP A 205 -7.38 7.81 14.99
N TYR A 206 -8.34 8.50 14.39
CA TYR A 206 -9.04 9.62 15.01
C TYR A 206 -10.48 9.21 15.31
N LYS A 207 -10.84 9.13 16.59
CA LYS A 207 -12.17 8.75 17.05
C LYS A 207 -13.16 9.87 16.73
N LEU A 208 -14.18 9.56 15.95
CA LEU A 208 -15.30 10.47 15.66
C LEU A 208 -16.34 10.39 16.80
N ASP A 209 -16.53 9.20 17.32
CA ASP A 209 -17.41 8.90 18.46
C ASP A 209 -16.92 7.67 19.25
N LYS A 210 -17.80 7.02 20.03
CA LYS A 210 -17.47 5.82 20.81
C LYS A 210 -17.18 4.59 19.95
N GLN A 211 -17.68 4.54 18.72
CA GLN A 211 -17.63 3.36 17.82
C GLN A 211 -16.84 3.64 16.53
N TRP A 212 -16.96 4.84 15.96
CA TRP A 212 -16.37 5.17 14.67
C TRP A 212 -15.04 5.92 14.80
N ALA A 213 -14.11 5.55 13.94
CA ALA A 213 -12.86 6.30 13.78
C ALA A 213 -12.46 6.37 12.31
N VAL A 214 -11.76 7.45 11.95
CA VAL A 214 -11.02 7.56 10.69
C VAL A 214 -9.63 6.98 10.95
N THR A 215 -9.14 6.16 10.03
CA THR A 215 -7.86 5.44 10.16
C THR A 215 -6.89 5.85 9.06
N GLY A 216 -5.63 6.03 9.44
CA GLY A 216 -4.52 6.20 8.52
C GLY A 216 -3.36 5.29 8.93
N ARG A 217 -2.90 4.40 8.03
CA ARG A 217 -1.83 3.43 8.31
C ARG A 217 -0.82 3.43 7.18
N VAL A 218 0.46 3.49 7.50
CA VAL A 218 1.57 3.36 6.55
C VAL A 218 2.21 1.99 6.72
N ASN A 219 2.29 1.24 5.63
CA ASN A 219 2.91 -0.08 5.55
C ASN A 219 4.18 0.01 4.72
N VAL A 220 5.30 -0.46 5.25
CA VAL A 220 6.59 -0.51 4.56
C VAL A 220 7.10 -1.94 4.57
N GLY A 221 7.13 -2.56 3.39
CA GLY A 221 7.65 -3.92 3.18
C GLY A 221 9.17 -3.97 3.29
N LEU A 222 9.68 -4.97 3.98
CA LEU A 222 11.12 -5.19 4.16
C LEU A 222 11.73 -6.01 3.02
N PRO A 223 11.09 -7.10 2.52
CA PRO A 223 11.63 -7.89 1.41
C PRO A 223 11.61 -7.11 0.09
N LYS A 224 12.44 -7.56 -0.82
CA LYS A 224 12.31 -7.17 -2.24
C LYS A 224 11.01 -7.76 -2.80
N LEU A 225 10.36 -7.03 -3.71
CA LEU A 225 9.11 -7.44 -4.34
C LEU A 225 9.29 -8.73 -5.17
N PHE A 226 10.41 -8.83 -5.88
CA PHE A 226 10.73 -9.98 -6.71
C PHE A 226 11.70 -10.91 -6.01
N ASP A 227 11.60 -12.21 -6.29
CA ASP A 227 12.50 -13.23 -5.78
C ASP A 227 13.92 -13.07 -6.34
N SER A 228 14.87 -13.80 -5.76
CA SER A 228 16.29 -13.72 -6.14
C SER A 228 16.59 -14.29 -7.53
N GLY A 229 15.68 -15.09 -8.09
CA GLY A 229 15.79 -15.61 -9.45
C GLY A 229 15.41 -14.59 -10.53
N PHE A 230 14.72 -13.51 -10.15
CA PHE A 230 14.32 -12.46 -11.08
C PHE A 230 15.46 -11.48 -11.34
N GLN A 231 16.09 -11.60 -12.49
CA GLN A 231 17.24 -10.78 -12.90
C GLN A 231 16.93 -9.81 -14.05
N VAL A 232 15.67 -9.70 -14.45
CA VAL A 232 15.23 -8.88 -15.60
C VAL A 232 15.39 -7.38 -15.35
N MET A 233 15.26 -6.93 -14.10
CA MET A 233 15.44 -5.52 -13.73
C MET A 233 16.69 -5.34 -12.85
N PRO A 234 17.51 -4.30 -13.11
CA PRO A 234 18.75 -4.08 -12.36
C PRO A 234 18.52 -3.47 -10.96
N TYR A 235 17.26 -3.30 -10.53
CA TYR A 235 16.91 -2.65 -9.27
C TYR A 235 15.83 -3.43 -8.51
N SER A 236 15.82 -3.25 -7.20
CA SER A 236 14.82 -3.86 -6.33
C SER A 236 13.68 -2.90 -6.02
N LEU A 237 12.46 -3.44 -5.92
CA LEU A 237 11.27 -2.72 -5.48
C LEU A 237 10.85 -3.21 -4.10
N ARG A 238 10.21 -2.34 -3.31
CA ARG A 238 9.60 -2.68 -2.02
C ARG A 238 8.21 -2.10 -1.93
N ASN A 239 7.30 -2.81 -1.27
CA ASN A 239 5.94 -2.34 -1.04
C ASN A 239 5.93 -1.15 -0.07
N VAL A 240 5.35 -0.02 -0.48
CA VAL A 240 5.11 1.15 0.38
C VAL A 240 3.69 1.64 0.11
N PHE A 241 2.81 1.50 1.12
CA PHE A 241 1.39 1.81 0.97
C PHE A 241 0.88 2.61 2.16
N LEU A 242 0.08 3.62 1.86
CA LEU A 242 -0.77 4.34 2.79
C LEU A 242 -2.18 3.75 2.71
N CYS A 243 -2.70 3.23 3.82
CA CYS A 243 -4.10 2.84 3.94
C CYS A 243 -4.88 3.98 4.60
N LEU A 244 -5.93 4.44 3.95
CA LEU A 244 -6.89 5.40 4.51
C LEU A 244 -8.26 4.75 4.56
N GLY A 245 -8.97 4.92 5.67
CA GLY A 245 -10.26 4.27 5.84
C GLY A 245 -11.03 4.71 7.07
N VAL A 246 -12.05 3.94 7.37
CA VAL A 246 -12.87 4.07 8.58
C VAL A 246 -12.88 2.75 9.32
N SER A 247 -12.98 2.82 10.63
CA SER A 247 -13.15 1.64 11.50
C SER A 247 -14.36 1.81 12.38
N TYR A 248 -14.98 0.69 12.68
CA TYR A 248 -16.10 0.55 13.62
C TYR A 248 -15.71 -0.38 14.74
N SER A 249 -15.74 0.09 15.98
CA SER A 249 -15.35 -0.69 17.17
C SER A 249 -16.57 -1.21 17.91
N ILE A 250 -16.57 -2.50 18.20
CA ILE A 250 -17.56 -3.20 19.04
C ILE A 250 -16.87 -3.50 20.37
N THR A 251 -17.32 -2.84 21.44
CA THR A 251 -16.84 -3.17 22.78
C THR A 251 -17.63 -4.38 23.28
N LEU A 252 -16.95 -5.43 23.65
CA LEU A 252 -17.51 -6.69 24.14
C LEU A 252 -17.76 -6.62 25.64
#